data_8e1a4d26b16a7536ed6d118255f4d9cc
#
_entry.id   8e1a4d26b16a7536ed6d118255f4d9cc
#
_cell.length_a   1.000
_cell.length_b   1.000
_cell.length_c   1.000
_cell.angle_alpha   90.00
_cell.angle_beta   90.00
_cell.angle_gamma   90.00
#
_symmetry.space_group_name_H-M   'P 1'
#
loop_
_entity.id
_entity.type
_entity.pdbx_description
1 polymer ?
#
loop_
_entity_poly.entity_id
_entity_poly.type
_entity_poly.pdbx_seq_one_letter_code
_entity_poly.pdbx_strand_id
1 'polypeptide(L)'
;AEAGNIINSSSGVGFYHERGADTIVSRSGGAALSVLRQSSDGELIRFKQAGSQEGSINVSGSSVSLQGFTGTHETSGIADDTAIGTVVSTIDELDTYVSGSKSGQTRAEHPKVKVSDSVGDSRVYGVLQSKTESDNKPLIASVGLGTILVTGACSGGDLLESNGDGTAKVQDDDIIRSKTIGKVTIGDSNTGVKSVSCVLYCG
;
A
#
# COMPACT_ATOMS: atom_id res chain seq x y z
N ALA A 1 -26.44 25.64 21.18
CA ALA A 1 -25.04 26.05 21.09
C ALA A 1 -24.68 26.07 19.60
N GLU A 2 -24.40 27.24 19.05
CA GLU A 2 -23.87 27.34 17.69
C GLU A 2 -22.57 26.54 17.62
N ALA A 3 -22.50 25.61 16.69
CA ALA A 3 -21.24 24.95 16.31
C ALA A 3 -20.36 26.03 15.66
N GLY A 4 -19.70 26.81 16.50
CA GLY A 4 -18.75 27.83 16.08
C GLY A 4 -17.62 27.11 15.31
N ASN A 5 -17.25 27.69 14.20
CA ASN A 5 -16.17 27.31 13.29
C ASN A 5 -14.82 27.29 14.04
N ILE A 6 -14.60 26.26 14.88
CA ILE A 6 -13.47 26.17 15.80
C ILE A 6 -12.19 25.70 15.08
N ILE A 7 -12.29 25.15 13.86
CA ILE A 7 -11.19 24.34 13.30
C ILE A 7 -10.61 24.91 12.00
N ASN A 8 -11.16 25.94 11.42
CA ASN A 8 -10.58 26.54 10.21
C ASN A 8 -9.60 27.70 10.51
N SER A 9 -9.22 27.90 11.76
CA SER A 9 -8.16 28.83 12.14
C SER A 9 -6.93 28.04 12.61
N SER A 10 -5.75 28.52 12.27
CA SER A 10 -4.46 27.96 12.70
C SER A 10 -4.27 27.92 14.25
N SER A 11 -5.24 28.41 15.01
CA SER A 11 -5.26 28.45 16.48
C SER A 11 -6.43 27.69 17.12
N GLY A 12 -7.29 27.04 16.34
CA GLY A 12 -8.45 26.31 16.87
C GLY A 12 -8.07 25.00 17.56
N VAL A 13 -8.64 24.75 18.73
CA VAL A 13 -8.54 23.48 19.46
C VAL A 13 -9.94 22.93 19.67
N GLY A 14 -10.19 21.67 19.32
CA GLY A 14 -11.51 21.09 19.55
C GLY A 14 -11.80 19.81 18.74
N PHE A 15 -13.03 19.35 18.87
CA PHE A 15 -13.62 18.27 18.07
C PHE A 15 -14.72 18.87 17.21
N TYR A 16 -14.67 18.62 15.91
CA TYR A 16 -15.64 19.11 14.95
C TYR A 16 -16.13 17.97 14.06
N HIS A 17 -17.44 17.97 13.84
CA HIS A 17 -18.08 17.07 12.87
C HIS A 17 -19.09 17.87 12.04
N GLU A 18 -18.89 17.91 10.75
CA GLU A 18 -19.79 18.54 9.80
C GLU A 18 -20.58 17.47 9.04
N ARG A 19 -21.88 17.72 8.87
CA ARG A 19 -22.74 16.79 8.12
C ARG A 19 -22.29 16.74 6.66
N GLY A 20 -21.83 15.56 6.21
CA GLY A 20 -21.32 15.33 4.84
C GLY A 20 -19.85 15.73 4.65
N ALA A 21 -19.11 16.00 5.75
CA ALA A 21 -17.70 16.32 5.73
C ALA A 21 -16.91 15.49 6.75
N ASP A 22 -15.62 15.75 6.85
CA ASP A 22 -14.70 15.05 7.74
C ASP A 22 -14.95 15.37 9.22
N THR A 23 -14.55 14.45 10.09
CA THR A 23 -14.36 14.70 11.51
C THR A 23 -12.92 15.13 11.76
N ILE A 24 -12.71 16.34 12.23
CA ILE A 24 -11.38 16.90 12.47
C ILE A 24 -11.13 17.06 13.98
N VAL A 25 -9.99 16.55 14.45
CA VAL A 25 -9.49 16.75 15.80
C VAL A 25 -8.18 17.53 15.71
N SER A 26 -8.14 18.73 16.30
CA SER A 26 -7.01 19.66 16.19
C SER A 26 -6.50 20.09 17.55
N ARG A 27 -5.16 20.16 17.69
CA ARG A 27 -4.47 20.67 18.86
C ARG A 27 -3.14 21.32 18.47
N SER A 28 -2.79 22.44 19.09
CA SER A 28 -1.53 23.16 18.82
C SER A 28 -0.28 22.53 19.43
N GLY A 29 -0.41 21.53 20.30
CA GLY A 29 0.72 20.82 20.91
C GLY A 29 0.26 19.59 21.69
N GLY A 30 1.08 18.55 21.76
CA GLY A 30 0.73 17.27 22.37
C GLY A 30 -0.16 16.40 21.46
N ALA A 31 -0.70 15.29 21.98
CA ALA A 31 -1.59 14.41 21.23
C ALA A 31 -2.93 15.09 20.96
N ALA A 32 -3.36 15.14 19.69
CA ALA A 32 -4.65 15.68 19.29
C ALA A 32 -5.80 14.71 19.61
N LEU A 33 -5.55 13.40 19.51
CA LEU A 33 -6.53 12.35 19.79
C LEU A 33 -5.88 11.29 20.69
N SER A 34 -6.56 10.92 21.78
CA SER A 34 -6.25 9.74 22.57
C SER A 34 -7.42 8.79 22.51
N VAL A 35 -7.18 7.57 22.06
CA VAL A 35 -8.18 6.50 22.00
C VAL A 35 -7.89 5.50 23.11
N LEU A 36 -8.81 5.34 24.05
CA LEU A 36 -8.64 4.53 25.25
C LEU A 36 -9.59 3.34 25.27
N ARG A 37 -9.05 2.16 25.55
CA ARG A 37 -9.78 0.96 25.94
C ARG A 37 -9.38 0.60 27.38
N GLN A 38 -10.32 0.66 28.33
CA GLN A 38 -9.99 0.74 29.76
C GLN A 38 -9.50 -0.55 30.42
N SER A 39 -9.94 -1.73 29.99
CA SER A 39 -9.75 -2.92 30.83
C SER A 39 -9.51 -4.23 30.09
N SER A 40 -9.38 -4.20 28.77
CA SER A 40 -9.17 -5.44 28.00
C SER A 40 -8.45 -5.15 26.69
N ASP A 41 -7.74 -6.14 26.16
CA ASP A 41 -7.19 -6.10 24.84
C ASP A 41 -8.28 -6.08 23.75
N GLY A 42 -7.98 -5.56 22.58
CA GLY A 42 -8.87 -5.52 21.42
C GLY A 42 -8.80 -4.23 20.60
N GLU A 43 -9.80 -4.03 19.76
CA GLU A 43 -9.83 -2.91 18.82
C GLU A 43 -9.97 -1.56 19.53
N LEU A 44 -9.12 -0.61 19.11
CA LEU A 44 -9.18 0.81 19.46
C LEU A 44 -9.90 1.63 18.38
N ILE A 45 -9.57 1.36 17.11
CA ILE A 45 -10.17 2.00 15.94
C ILE A 45 -10.53 0.92 14.93
N ARG A 46 -11.71 1.01 14.33
CA ARG A 46 -12.19 0.11 13.30
C ARG A 46 -12.44 0.87 12.01
N PHE A 47 -11.84 0.41 10.92
CA PHE A 47 -12.07 0.93 9.57
C PHE A 47 -13.11 0.08 8.87
N LYS A 48 -14.13 0.71 8.27
CA LYS A 48 -15.24 0.03 7.60
C LYS A 48 -15.57 0.67 6.26
N GLN A 49 -15.95 -0.17 5.29
CA GLN A 49 -16.53 0.24 4.01
C GLN A 49 -17.84 -0.52 3.78
N ALA A 50 -18.91 0.17 3.42
CA ALA A 50 -20.23 -0.42 3.14
C ALA A 50 -20.73 -1.40 4.25
N GLY A 51 -20.38 -1.14 5.52
CA GLY A 51 -20.73 -1.99 6.66
C GLY A 51 -19.76 -3.11 7.00
N SER A 52 -18.90 -3.53 6.07
CA SER A 52 -17.84 -4.51 6.29
C SER A 52 -16.64 -3.89 6.98
N GLN A 53 -15.93 -4.68 7.79
CA GLN A 53 -14.68 -4.25 8.40
C GLN A 53 -13.52 -4.57 7.47
N GLU A 54 -12.71 -3.52 7.15
CA GLU A 54 -11.55 -3.63 6.27
C GLU A 54 -10.24 -3.67 7.05
N GLY A 55 -10.22 -3.13 8.25
CA GLY A 55 -9.05 -3.12 9.11
C GLY A 55 -9.32 -2.53 10.48
N SER A 56 -8.31 -2.60 11.36
CA SER A 56 -8.40 -2.00 12.69
C SER A 56 -7.04 -1.68 13.29
N ILE A 57 -7.03 -0.78 14.25
CA ILE A 57 -5.92 -0.58 15.17
C ILE A 57 -6.29 -1.27 16.49
N ASN A 58 -5.45 -2.20 16.93
CA ASN A 58 -5.69 -3.01 18.11
C ASN A 58 -4.62 -2.78 19.17
N VAL A 59 -5.01 -2.90 20.44
CA VAL A 59 -4.09 -3.01 21.58
C VAL A 59 -4.08 -4.44 22.11
N SER A 60 -2.88 -4.94 22.44
CA SER A 60 -2.68 -6.19 23.17
C SER A 60 -1.50 -6.03 24.13
N GLY A 61 -1.78 -6.07 25.42
CA GLY A 61 -0.79 -5.78 26.47
C GLY A 61 -0.19 -4.39 26.28
N SER A 62 1.11 -4.31 26.06
CA SER A 62 1.87 -3.07 25.80
C SER A 62 2.07 -2.75 24.31
N SER A 63 1.45 -3.51 23.40
CA SER A 63 1.67 -3.40 21.97
C SER A 63 0.43 -2.86 21.26
N VAL A 64 0.68 -2.08 20.20
CA VAL A 64 -0.34 -1.63 19.24
C VAL A 64 -0.02 -2.23 17.88
N SER A 65 -1.05 -2.78 17.21
CA SER A 65 -0.93 -3.36 15.86
C SER A 65 -1.95 -2.75 14.91
N LEU A 66 -1.57 -2.61 13.64
CA LEU A 66 -2.45 -2.29 12.54
C LEU A 66 -2.82 -3.58 11.81
N GLN A 67 -4.10 -3.92 11.76
CA GLN A 67 -4.62 -5.13 11.13
C GLN A 67 -5.09 -4.84 9.71
N GLY A 68 -4.81 -5.75 8.77
CA GLY A 68 -5.15 -5.58 7.36
C GLY A 68 -4.22 -4.62 6.60
N PHE A 69 -2.94 -4.51 7.03
CA PHE A 69 -2.00 -3.56 6.46
C PHE A 69 -1.45 -4.01 5.09
N THR A 70 -1.48 -3.08 4.14
CA THR A 70 -0.71 -3.14 2.89
C THR A 70 -0.08 -1.77 2.66
N GLY A 71 1.24 -1.72 2.55
CA GLY A 71 1.98 -0.50 2.24
C GLY A 71 1.94 -0.23 0.74
N THR A 72 1.22 0.83 0.34
CA THR A 72 1.13 1.26 -1.06
C THR A 72 1.71 2.66 -1.25
N HIS A 73 2.32 2.89 -2.42
CA HIS A 73 2.93 4.15 -2.79
C HIS A 73 2.45 4.58 -4.18
N GLU A 74 2.08 5.84 -4.34
CA GLU A 74 1.82 6.41 -5.66
C GLU A 74 3.10 6.44 -6.49
N THR A 75 2.96 6.23 -7.80
CA THR A 75 4.04 6.28 -8.77
C THR A 75 3.52 6.67 -10.15
N SER A 76 4.41 6.72 -11.13
CA SER A 76 4.09 6.92 -12.55
C SER A 76 5.03 6.10 -13.43
N GLY A 77 4.79 6.09 -14.74
CA GLY A 77 5.67 5.48 -15.74
C GLY A 77 5.18 4.16 -16.32
N ILE A 78 4.02 3.66 -15.87
CA ILE A 78 3.35 2.49 -16.48
C ILE A 78 2.05 2.91 -17.16
N ALA A 79 1.60 2.12 -18.13
CA ALA A 79 0.38 2.39 -18.90
C ALA A 79 -0.88 2.26 -18.03
N ASP A 80 -1.93 3.03 -18.41
CA ASP A 80 -3.19 3.06 -17.66
C ASP A 80 -3.96 1.74 -17.68
N ASP A 81 -3.72 0.89 -18.67
CA ASP A 81 -4.32 -0.45 -18.82
C ASP A 81 -3.48 -1.57 -18.20
N THR A 82 -2.36 -1.24 -17.53
CA THR A 82 -1.55 -2.24 -16.82
C THR A 82 -2.40 -3.02 -15.82
N ALA A 83 -2.30 -4.35 -15.90
CA ALA A 83 -3.10 -5.26 -15.07
C ALA A 83 -2.70 -5.21 -13.59
N ILE A 84 -3.67 -5.35 -12.68
CA ILE A 84 -3.42 -5.50 -11.26
C ILE A 84 -2.58 -6.76 -11.00
N GLY A 85 -1.62 -6.66 -10.08
CA GLY A 85 -0.67 -7.72 -9.78
C GLY A 85 0.60 -7.69 -10.64
N THR A 86 0.71 -6.76 -11.61
CA THR A 86 1.92 -6.60 -12.42
C THR A 86 3.11 -6.17 -11.56
N VAL A 87 4.23 -6.86 -11.73
CA VAL A 87 5.52 -6.54 -11.10
C VAL A 87 6.13 -5.31 -11.76
N VAL A 88 6.57 -4.35 -10.95
CA VAL A 88 7.17 -3.10 -11.43
C VAL A 88 8.53 -2.85 -10.79
N SER A 89 9.42 -2.21 -11.53
CA SER A 89 10.80 -1.89 -11.13
C SER A 89 11.07 -0.40 -11.26
N THR A 90 11.94 0.16 -10.41
CA THR A 90 12.37 1.56 -10.49
C THR A 90 13.27 1.82 -11.70
N ILE A 91 13.30 3.09 -12.20
CA ILE A 91 14.08 3.49 -13.38
C ILE A 91 15.09 4.63 -13.12
N ASP A 92 15.45 4.89 -11.85
CA ASP A 92 16.35 6.01 -11.45
C ASP A 92 15.80 7.40 -11.80
N GLU A 93 14.49 7.55 -11.88
CA GLU A 93 13.81 8.82 -12.08
C GLU A 93 12.80 9.05 -10.95
N LEU A 94 12.67 10.29 -10.52
CA LEU A 94 11.62 10.71 -9.60
C LEU A 94 10.39 11.18 -10.38
N ASP A 95 9.21 10.94 -9.80
CA ASP A 95 7.95 11.45 -10.32
C ASP A 95 7.88 12.99 -10.23
N THR A 96 7.00 13.60 -11.00
CA THR A 96 6.75 15.03 -11.00
C THR A 96 5.27 15.32 -10.83
N TYR A 97 4.96 16.44 -10.20
CA TYR A 97 3.58 16.92 -10.13
C TYR A 97 3.10 17.35 -11.52
N VAL A 98 2.01 16.75 -12.00
CA VAL A 98 1.47 17.03 -13.34
C VAL A 98 0.52 18.24 -13.37
N SER A 99 0.06 18.73 -12.20
CA SER A 99 -0.93 19.81 -12.09
C SER A 99 -0.83 20.56 -10.77
N GLY A 100 -1.59 21.65 -10.63
CA GLY A 100 -1.64 22.48 -9.42
C GLY A 100 -0.45 23.41 -9.26
N SER A 101 -0.31 24.03 -8.09
CA SER A 101 0.75 25.01 -7.78
C SER A 101 2.17 24.44 -7.80
N LYS A 102 2.31 23.10 -7.73
CA LYS A 102 3.57 22.37 -7.77
C LYS A 102 3.87 21.76 -9.14
N SER A 103 3.06 22.02 -10.17
CA SER A 103 3.23 21.44 -11.51
C SER A 103 4.67 21.58 -12.01
N GLY A 104 5.27 20.47 -12.48
CA GLY A 104 6.65 20.39 -12.94
C GLY A 104 7.70 20.24 -11.83
N GLN A 105 7.34 20.35 -10.56
CA GLN A 105 8.27 20.10 -9.46
C GLN A 105 8.43 18.60 -9.22
N THR A 106 9.62 18.17 -8.82
CA THR A 106 9.92 16.78 -8.47
C THR A 106 9.24 16.38 -7.17
N ARG A 107 8.71 15.16 -7.14
CA ARG A 107 8.16 14.49 -5.95
C ARG A 107 9.28 13.66 -5.33
N ALA A 108 9.96 14.19 -4.33
CA ALA A 108 11.24 13.65 -3.83
C ALA A 108 11.17 12.21 -3.30
N GLU A 109 10.00 11.76 -2.82
CA GLU A 109 9.82 10.42 -2.23
C GLU A 109 9.17 9.42 -3.20
N HIS A 110 8.85 9.82 -4.43
CA HIS A 110 8.08 8.99 -5.36
C HIS A 110 8.90 8.63 -6.59
N PRO A 111 9.48 7.43 -6.67
CA PRO A 111 10.18 7.00 -7.88
C PRO A 111 9.21 6.74 -9.02
N LYS A 112 9.65 6.98 -10.26
CA LYS A 112 9.00 6.40 -11.43
C LYS A 112 9.34 4.93 -11.55
N VAL A 113 8.42 4.17 -12.14
CA VAL A 113 8.58 2.75 -12.36
C VAL A 113 8.31 2.38 -13.81
N LYS A 114 8.77 1.22 -14.21
CA LYS A 114 8.38 0.51 -15.43
C LYS A 114 7.84 -0.87 -15.05
N VAL A 115 7.13 -1.51 -15.97
CA VAL A 115 6.87 -2.95 -15.88
C VAL A 115 8.21 -3.66 -15.81
N SER A 116 8.40 -4.57 -14.86
CA SER A 116 9.68 -5.30 -14.70
C SER A 116 9.95 -6.14 -15.94
N ASP A 117 11.08 -5.89 -16.59
CA ASP A 117 11.49 -6.47 -17.88
C ASP A 117 12.74 -7.33 -17.79
N SER A 118 13.19 -7.64 -16.59
CA SER A 118 14.40 -8.45 -16.36
C SER A 118 14.11 -9.57 -15.36
N VAL A 119 14.59 -10.79 -15.70
CA VAL A 119 14.47 -11.93 -14.79
C VAL A 119 15.32 -11.72 -13.54
N GLY A 120 14.73 -11.95 -12.37
CA GLY A 120 15.41 -11.77 -11.09
C GLY A 120 15.85 -10.33 -10.83
N ASP A 121 15.09 -9.34 -11.30
CA ASP A 121 15.40 -7.92 -11.19
C ASP A 121 15.45 -7.49 -9.72
N SER A 122 16.63 -7.04 -9.27
CA SER A 122 16.83 -6.52 -7.90
C SER A 122 16.27 -5.11 -7.70
N ARG A 123 15.75 -4.46 -8.75
CA ARG A 123 15.13 -3.14 -8.72
C ARG A 123 13.61 -3.21 -8.59
N VAL A 124 13.04 -4.41 -8.37
CA VAL A 124 11.60 -4.52 -8.15
C VAL A 124 11.20 -3.65 -6.97
N TYR A 125 10.25 -2.75 -7.25
CA TYR A 125 9.68 -1.82 -6.26
C TYR A 125 8.42 -2.38 -5.60
N GLY A 126 7.71 -3.25 -6.29
CA GLY A 126 6.50 -3.88 -5.81
C GLY A 126 5.59 -4.37 -6.92
N VAL A 127 4.33 -4.47 -6.60
CA VAL A 127 3.27 -4.90 -7.53
C VAL A 127 2.16 -3.86 -7.62
N LEU A 128 1.59 -3.68 -8.81
CA LEU A 128 0.44 -2.80 -8.99
C LEU A 128 -0.76 -3.37 -8.23
N GLN A 129 -1.19 -2.69 -7.17
CA GLN A 129 -2.30 -3.12 -6.31
C GLN A 129 -3.64 -2.51 -6.73
N SER A 130 -3.63 -1.24 -7.06
CA SER A 130 -4.81 -0.46 -7.45
C SER A 130 -4.38 0.83 -8.14
N LYS A 131 -5.35 1.69 -8.43
CA LYS A 131 -5.13 3.05 -8.92
C LYS A 131 -5.95 4.01 -8.08
N THR A 132 -5.50 5.26 -7.98
CA THR A 132 -6.25 6.31 -7.30
C THR A 132 -7.55 6.60 -8.05
N GLU A 133 -8.64 6.89 -7.32
CA GLU A 133 -9.94 7.22 -7.92
C GLU A 133 -9.95 8.60 -8.62
N SER A 134 -9.13 9.52 -8.11
CA SER A 134 -9.16 10.92 -8.56
C SER A 134 -8.43 11.17 -9.88
N ASP A 135 -7.31 10.50 -10.12
CA ASP A 135 -6.40 10.79 -11.23
C ASP A 135 -5.73 9.53 -11.84
N ASN A 136 -6.28 8.36 -11.51
CA ASN A 136 -5.88 7.05 -12.05
C ASN A 136 -4.37 6.73 -11.87
N LYS A 137 -3.72 7.31 -10.84
CA LYS A 137 -2.30 7.03 -10.55
C LYS A 137 -2.10 5.63 -10.03
N PRO A 138 -1.06 4.93 -10.48
CA PRO A 138 -0.71 3.61 -9.97
C PRO A 138 -0.36 3.65 -8.47
N LEU A 139 -0.94 2.73 -7.71
CA LEU A 139 -0.62 2.45 -6.32
C LEU A 139 0.11 1.12 -6.25
N ILE A 140 1.40 1.19 -5.93
CA ILE A 140 2.28 0.02 -5.87
C ILE A 140 2.36 -0.47 -4.43
N ALA A 141 2.00 -1.74 -4.22
CA ALA A 141 2.20 -2.43 -2.95
C ALA A 141 3.63 -2.97 -2.88
N SER A 142 4.39 -2.58 -1.85
CA SER A 142 5.76 -3.05 -1.61
C SER A 142 5.88 -3.94 -0.37
N VAL A 143 4.95 -3.84 0.58
CA VAL A 143 4.97 -4.59 1.83
C VAL A 143 3.57 -4.93 2.32
N GLY A 144 3.40 -6.09 2.94
CA GLY A 144 2.13 -6.55 3.50
C GLY A 144 1.45 -7.61 2.63
N LEU A 145 0.14 -7.76 2.76
CA LEU A 145 -0.62 -8.70 1.93
C LEU A 145 -0.86 -8.11 0.54
N GLY A 146 -0.66 -8.91 -0.49
CA GLY A 146 -0.86 -8.47 -1.87
C GLY A 146 -1.23 -9.62 -2.80
N THR A 147 -1.66 -9.23 -4.01
CA THR A 147 -1.90 -10.13 -5.14
C THR A 147 -0.88 -9.86 -6.22
N ILE A 148 -0.22 -10.89 -6.71
CA ILE A 148 0.80 -10.82 -7.74
C ILE A 148 0.46 -11.73 -8.91
N LEU A 149 0.76 -11.30 -10.14
CA LEU A 149 0.69 -12.16 -11.32
C LEU A 149 1.89 -13.10 -11.35
N VAL A 150 1.64 -14.41 -11.39
CA VAL A 150 2.68 -15.44 -11.42
C VAL A 150 2.55 -16.29 -12.67
N THR A 151 3.65 -16.51 -13.36
CA THR A 151 3.79 -17.47 -14.44
C THR A 151 4.43 -18.77 -13.90
N GLY A 152 3.87 -19.93 -14.28
CA GLY A 152 4.32 -21.23 -13.77
C GLY A 152 3.59 -21.67 -12.50
N ALA A 153 3.62 -22.95 -12.17
CA ALA A 153 3.04 -23.49 -10.94
C ALA A 153 3.79 -22.95 -9.71
N CYS A 154 3.09 -22.77 -8.60
CA CYS A 154 3.67 -22.37 -7.32
C CYS A 154 2.97 -23.05 -6.14
N SER A 155 3.68 -23.19 -5.04
CA SER A 155 3.22 -23.78 -3.79
C SER A 155 3.23 -22.74 -2.65
N GLY A 156 2.41 -22.95 -1.63
CA GLY A 156 2.50 -22.14 -0.42
C GLY A 156 3.90 -22.24 0.20
N GLY A 157 4.50 -21.09 0.46
CA GLY A 157 5.86 -21.00 0.98
C GLY A 157 6.92 -20.67 -0.06
N ASP A 158 6.65 -20.80 -1.36
CA ASP A 158 7.60 -20.44 -2.41
C ASP A 158 7.93 -18.95 -2.38
N LEU A 159 9.22 -18.61 -2.57
CA LEU A 159 9.68 -17.26 -2.80
C LEU A 159 9.49 -16.89 -4.27
N LEU A 160 9.18 -15.63 -4.52
CA LEU A 160 8.91 -15.09 -5.85
C LEU A 160 9.97 -14.08 -6.28
N GLU A 161 10.34 -14.12 -7.55
CA GLU A 161 11.20 -13.14 -8.22
C GLU A 161 10.56 -12.69 -9.55
N SER A 162 11.04 -11.60 -10.13
CA SER A 162 10.58 -11.15 -11.45
C SER A 162 10.85 -12.19 -12.54
N ASN A 163 9.85 -12.46 -13.39
CA ASN A 163 9.98 -13.30 -14.58
C ASN A 163 10.48 -12.51 -15.82
N GLY A 164 10.57 -11.16 -15.72
CA GLY A 164 11.04 -10.29 -16.79
C GLY A 164 9.99 -9.91 -17.83
N ASP A 165 8.72 -10.12 -17.55
CA ASP A 165 7.58 -9.80 -18.42
C ASP A 165 6.41 -9.13 -17.66
N GLY A 166 6.71 -8.57 -16.50
CA GLY A 166 5.70 -8.00 -15.61
C GLY A 166 5.00 -9.03 -14.72
N THR A 167 5.32 -10.33 -14.86
CA THR A 167 4.88 -11.36 -13.92
C THR A 167 6.01 -11.76 -12.98
N ALA A 168 5.68 -12.47 -11.92
CA ALA A 168 6.65 -13.17 -11.10
C ALA A 168 6.74 -14.64 -11.50
N LYS A 169 7.81 -15.31 -11.08
CA LYS A 169 8.00 -16.76 -11.09
C LYS A 169 8.52 -17.22 -9.73
N VAL A 170 8.44 -18.51 -9.45
CA VAL A 170 9.10 -19.11 -8.29
C VAL A 170 10.61 -18.90 -8.41
N GLN A 171 11.22 -18.43 -7.33
CA GLN A 171 12.67 -18.28 -7.20
C GLN A 171 13.32 -19.67 -7.09
N ASP A 172 14.50 -19.83 -7.64
CA ASP A 172 15.18 -21.16 -7.70
C ASP A 172 15.70 -21.63 -6.33
N ASP A 173 15.85 -20.74 -5.36
CA ASP A 173 16.33 -21.04 -4.00
C ASP A 173 15.36 -20.49 -2.92
N ASP A 174 15.51 -20.90 -1.68
CA ASP A 174 14.72 -20.52 -0.52
C ASP A 174 15.36 -19.40 0.33
N ILE A 175 16.32 -18.66 -0.24
CA ILE A 175 17.02 -17.57 0.43
C ILE A 175 16.43 -16.22 0.00
N ILE A 176 16.00 -15.41 0.97
CA ILE A 176 15.58 -14.02 0.68
C ILE A 176 16.77 -13.21 0.19
N ARG A 177 16.63 -12.59 -0.96
CA ARG A 177 17.63 -11.76 -1.65
C ARG A 177 17.03 -10.41 -2.04
N SER A 178 17.86 -9.50 -2.52
CA SER A 178 17.40 -8.21 -3.07
C SER A 178 16.42 -8.33 -4.26
N LYS A 179 16.36 -9.48 -4.92
CA LYS A 179 15.42 -9.78 -6.01
C LYS A 179 14.12 -10.43 -5.55
N THR A 180 14.01 -10.82 -4.27
CA THR A 180 12.83 -11.51 -3.74
C THR A 180 11.69 -10.52 -3.57
N ILE A 181 10.55 -10.79 -4.19
CA ILE A 181 9.37 -9.92 -4.17
C ILE A 181 8.47 -10.25 -2.98
N GLY A 182 8.33 -11.53 -2.66
CA GLY A 182 7.43 -11.96 -1.60
C GLY A 182 7.39 -13.49 -1.49
N LYS A 183 6.47 -13.96 -0.66
CA LYS A 183 6.24 -15.37 -0.37
C LYS A 183 4.80 -15.76 -0.63
N VAL A 184 4.59 -16.80 -1.42
CA VAL A 184 3.27 -17.36 -1.73
C VAL A 184 2.57 -17.81 -0.44
N THR A 185 1.32 -17.40 -0.25
CA THR A 185 0.49 -17.85 0.89
C THR A 185 -0.34 -19.08 0.53
N ILE A 186 -0.90 -19.10 -0.68
CA ILE A 186 -1.73 -20.21 -1.18
C ILE A 186 -1.21 -20.57 -2.57
N GLY A 187 -0.81 -21.83 -2.75
CA GLY A 187 -0.30 -22.35 -4.01
C GLY A 187 -1.36 -22.49 -5.10
N ASP A 188 -0.90 -22.51 -6.35
CA ASP A 188 -1.72 -22.75 -7.54
C ASP A 188 -0.89 -23.55 -8.57
N SER A 189 -1.40 -24.71 -8.98
CA SER A 189 -0.74 -25.63 -9.91
C SER A 189 -0.89 -25.25 -11.39
N ASN A 190 -1.68 -24.21 -11.72
CA ASN A 190 -1.79 -23.69 -13.07
C ASN A 190 -0.43 -23.19 -13.56
N THR A 191 -0.01 -23.58 -14.77
CA THR A 191 1.28 -23.20 -15.35
C THR A 191 1.23 -21.89 -16.16
N GLY A 192 0.03 -21.39 -16.48
CA GLY A 192 -0.16 -20.09 -17.13
C GLY A 192 -0.04 -18.92 -16.15
N VAL A 193 -0.24 -17.71 -16.66
CA VAL A 193 -0.31 -16.49 -15.84
C VAL A 193 -1.58 -16.51 -14.99
N LYS A 194 -1.44 -16.26 -13.70
CA LYS A 194 -2.55 -16.23 -12.74
C LYS A 194 -2.27 -15.28 -11.58
N SER A 195 -3.32 -14.85 -10.90
CA SER A 195 -3.23 -14.09 -9.66
C SER A 195 -2.96 -14.99 -8.47
N VAL A 196 -1.96 -14.68 -7.69
CA VAL A 196 -1.53 -15.45 -6.50
C VAL A 196 -1.48 -14.52 -5.29
N SER A 197 -2.03 -15.00 -4.16
CA SER A 197 -1.92 -14.28 -2.89
C SER A 197 -0.53 -14.47 -2.29
N CYS A 198 0.09 -13.39 -1.83
CA CYS A 198 1.42 -13.43 -1.23
C CYS A 198 1.58 -12.41 -0.09
N VAL A 199 2.60 -12.63 0.72
CA VAL A 199 3.17 -11.60 1.59
C VAL A 199 4.30 -10.93 0.83
N LEU A 200 4.14 -9.63 0.57
CA LEU A 200 5.15 -8.80 -0.12
C LEU A 200 6.18 -8.27 0.88
N TYR A 201 7.41 -8.20 0.47
CA TYR A 201 8.51 -7.56 1.22
C TYR A 201 9.61 -7.10 0.25
N CYS A 202 9.18 -6.37 -0.81
CA CYS A 202 10.10 -5.74 -1.75
C CYS A 202 10.91 -4.64 -1.07
N GLY A 203 12.22 -4.74 -1.08
CA GLY A 203 13.12 -3.74 -0.53
C GLY A 203 14.24 -4.32 0.28
#